data_8d5c3dc3c54de40ae1b57458a65d90bd
#
_entry.id   8d5c3dc3c54de40ae1b57458a65d90bd
#
_cell.length_a   1.000
_cell.length_b   1.000
_cell.length_c   1.000
_cell.angle_alpha   90.00
_cell.angle_beta   90.00
_cell.angle_gamma   90.00
#
_symmetry.space_group_name_H-M   'P 1'
#
loop_
_entity.id
_entity.type
_entity.pdbx_description
1 polymer ?
#
loop_
_entity_poly.entity_id
_entity_poly.type
_entity_poly.pdbx_seq_one_letter_code
_entity_poly.pdbx_strand_id
1 'polypeptide(L)'
;MLKTLSRLSWKMVLAGVMAVSLTACGSGSGTPQASEGGSKTPAASKYPEKPIIVVAPSGAGGGWDRTARSIVKVLGENKMIGQSMTVENKPGGGGTVFMAEYATKDVKNNYKLFVSSPPILINNLKKEGNSSFGYKDTTPLAQLTKDYGAIVVSADSKFQDMKSVMDALKADPAKVTIAGGSAPGSMDHLVAVLPAFKSGIDPKQVKYVSYDGGGEAMTALLGKNADVIATDASSVGEYLKAGKIRVLAIASPERLGGLLKDVPTLKEQGIDAEFNIWRGIFGPKEMSPDALAYWDAKLKELNDSEAWNKELQANTWEKDYKNSSDFKAFLDQQESLIKEMLTALDMAK
;
A
#
# COMPACT_ATOMS: atom_id res chain seq x y z
N MET A 1 25.32 -19.65 -52.66
CA MET A 1 24.85 -18.77 -53.71
C MET A 1 24.55 -17.45 -53.04
N LEU A 2 25.49 -16.63 -52.99
CA LEU A 2 26.00 -15.43 -53.72
C LEU A 2 24.96 -14.67 -54.51
N LYS A 3 24.78 -13.39 -54.13
CA LYS A 3 24.84 -12.12 -54.87
C LYS A 3 24.29 -10.99 -54.00
N THR A 4 25.10 -10.12 -53.48
CA THR A 4 25.90 -8.96 -53.92
C THR A 4 25.11 -7.75 -54.45
N LEU A 5 25.30 -6.61 -53.72
CA LEU A 5 25.54 -5.21 -54.17
C LEU A 5 24.37 -4.41 -54.74
N SER A 6 24.08 -3.22 -54.18
CA SER A 6 24.70 -1.99 -54.72
C SER A 6 24.43 -0.77 -53.82
N ARG A 7 25.50 -0.03 -53.62
CA ARG A 7 25.55 1.34 -53.07
C ARG A 7 25.10 2.35 -54.16
N LEU A 8 24.44 3.42 -53.73
CA LEU A 8 24.53 4.68 -54.50
C LEU A 8 24.53 5.88 -53.59
N SER A 9 25.66 6.53 -53.56
CA SER A 9 25.93 7.86 -53.01
C SER A 9 25.44 8.92 -53.96
N TRP A 10 24.93 10.06 -53.50
CA TRP A 10 24.99 11.32 -54.24
C TRP A 10 25.28 12.49 -53.33
N LYS A 11 26.28 13.26 -53.81
CA LYS A 11 26.88 14.41 -53.17
C LYS A 11 26.29 15.72 -53.72
N MET A 12 26.31 16.75 -52.88
CA MET A 12 26.54 18.17 -53.06
C MET A 12 25.74 18.94 -54.16
N VAL A 13 25.23 20.09 -53.73
CA VAL A 13 25.59 21.42 -54.35
C VAL A 13 25.37 22.54 -53.35
N LEU A 14 26.39 23.38 -53.16
CA LEU A 14 26.42 24.72 -52.54
C LEU A 14 25.84 25.78 -53.46
N ALA A 15 25.22 26.81 -52.87
CA ALA A 15 25.29 28.23 -53.31
C ALA A 15 24.55 29.07 -52.26
N GLY A 16 25.07 29.96 -51.72
CA GLY A 16 25.64 31.15 -51.29
C GLY A 16 24.99 32.41 -51.90
N VAL A 17 24.40 33.28 -51.03
CA VAL A 17 24.29 34.73 -51.34
C VAL A 17 24.44 35.50 -50.03
N MET A 18 25.50 36.32 -49.96
CA MET A 18 25.70 37.43 -49.03
C MET A 18 24.86 38.62 -49.46
N ALA A 19 24.26 39.34 -48.54
CA ALA A 19 23.92 40.77 -48.75
C ALA A 19 24.19 41.52 -47.42
N VAL A 20 25.17 42.40 -47.56
CA VAL A 20 25.57 43.42 -46.57
C VAL A 20 24.71 44.67 -46.83
N SER A 21 24.21 45.31 -45.78
CA SER A 21 23.78 46.70 -45.82
C SER A 21 24.04 47.42 -44.51
N LEU A 22 24.69 48.56 -44.71
CA LEU A 22 25.32 49.45 -43.74
C LEU A 22 24.33 50.33 -42.94
N THR A 23 24.70 50.59 -41.72
CA THR A 23 24.66 51.81 -40.87
C THR A 23 23.74 52.99 -41.23
N ALA A 24 23.02 53.44 -40.22
CA ALA A 24 22.78 54.86 -39.95
C ALA A 24 22.65 55.11 -38.43
N CYS A 25 23.53 55.96 -37.91
CA CYS A 25 23.44 56.58 -36.58
C CYS A 25 22.32 57.63 -36.57
N GLY A 26 21.52 57.61 -35.51
CA GLY A 26 20.56 58.66 -35.18
C GLY A 26 20.42 58.80 -33.69
N SER A 27 20.97 59.90 -33.13
CA SER A 27 20.84 60.31 -31.73
C SER A 27 19.39 60.76 -31.47
N GLY A 28 18.78 60.20 -30.41
CA GLY A 28 17.45 60.62 -29.92
C GLY A 28 17.26 60.27 -28.49
N SER A 29 17.22 61.25 -27.59
CA SER A 29 16.85 61.19 -26.18
C SER A 29 15.46 60.61 -26.00
N GLY A 30 15.27 59.68 -25.10
CA GLY A 30 13.92 59.21 -24.78
C GLY A 30 13.84 58.19 -23.69
N THR A 31 13.38 58.57 -22.56
CA THR A 31 12.61 57.90 -21.51
C THR A 31 12.93 56.41 -21.18
N PRO A 32 13.06 56.01 -19.90
CA PRO A 32 13.24 54.64 -19.49
C PRO A 32 11.93 53.88 -19.72
N GLN A 33 11.94 53.00 -20.68
CA GLN A 33 10.88 52.03 -20.90
C GLN A 33 10.96 50.95 -19.81
N ALA A 34 9.91 50.87 -18.99
CA ALA A 34 9.73 49.82 -18.02
C ALA A 34 9.87 48.46 -18.71
N SER A 35 10.82 47.65 -18.25
CA SER A 35 10.91 46.25 -18.63
C SER A 35 9.66 45.56 -18.13
N GLU A 36 8.75 45.25 -19.01
CA GLU A 36 7.71 44.25 -18.74
C GLU A 36 8.39 42.95 -18.35
N GLY A 37 8.36 42.67 -17.06
CA GLY A 37 8.70 41.34 -16.53
C GLY A 37 7.72 40.34 -17.11
N GLY A 38 8.10 39.75 -18.25
CA GLY A 38 7.35 38.61 -18.79
C GLY A 38 7.28 37.53 -17.73
N SER A 39 6.12 37.43 -17.10
CA SER A 39 5.75 36.28 -16.28
C SER A 39 5.85 35.03 -17.18
N LYS A 40 6.96 34.31 -17.08
CA LYS A 40 7.06 32.99 -17.69
C LYS A 40 6.03 32.13 -17.02
N THR A 41 4.90 31.92 -17.67
CA THR A 41 3.98 30.82 -17.32
C THR A 41 4.83 29.57 -17.24
N PRO A 42 4.83 28.84 -16.12
CA PRO A 42 5.58 27.59 -16.01
C PRO A 42 5.15 26.70 -17.18
N ALA A 43 6.12 26.22 -17.97
CA ALA A 43 5.83 25.26 -19.01
C ALA A 43 5.10 24.08 -18.38
N ALA A 44 3.93 23.71 -18.92
CA ALA A 44 3.16 22.58 -18.40
C ALA A 44 4.09 21.37 -18.32
N SER A 45 4.12 20.73 -17.15
CA SER A 45 4.95 19.54 -16.93
C SER A 45 4.58 18.47 -17.94
N LYS A 46 5.59 17.89 -18.59
CA LYS A 46 5.39 16.79 -19.56
C LYS A 46 5.31 15.41 -18.88
N TYR A 47 5.38 15.38 -17.56
CA TYR A 47 5.27 14.11 -16.80
C TYR A 47 3.85 13.54 -16.90
N PRO A 48 3.69 12.22 -17.16
CA PRO A 48 4.71 11.21 -17.45
C PRO A 48 5.03 11.11 -18.96
N GLU A 49 6.32 10.98 -19.31
CA GLU A 49 6.80 10.77 -20.69
C GLU A 49 7.15 9.30 -20.99
N LYS A 50 7.16 8.44 -19.98
CA LYS A 50 7.56 7.03 -20.06
C LYS A 50 6.51 6.13 -19.40
N PRO A 51 6.52 4.81 -19.72
CA PRO A 51 5.76 3.81 -18.98
C PRO A 51 6.07 3.85 -17.48
N ILE A 52 5.05 3.53 -16.69
CA ILE A 52 5.11 3.53 -15.22
C ILE A 52 5.04 2.11 -14.71
N ILE A 53 5.90 1.77 -13.76
CA ILE A 53 5.90 0.48 -13.09
C ILE A 53 5.29 0.67 -11.69
N VAL A 54 4.31 -0.15 -11.34
CA VAL A 54 3.77 -0.25 -9.99
C VAL A 54 4.22 -1.58 -9.39
N VAL A 55 5.08 -1.53 -8.39
CA VAL A 55 5.59 -2.74 -7.74
C VAL A 55 4.65 -3.19 -6.64
N ALA A 56 4.34 -4.48 -6.63
CA ALA A 56 3.77 -5.18 -5.49
C ALA A 56 4.89 -5.98 -4.81
N PRO A 57 5.35 -5.61 -3.59
CA PRO A 57 6.43 -6.32 -2.90
C PRO A 57 6.01 -7.68 -2.32
N SER A 58 5.22 -8.43 -3.08
CA SER A 58 4.65 -9.73 -2.70
C SER A 58 4.54 -10.65 -3.92
N GLY A 59 4.24 -11.91 -3.67
CA GLY A 59 3.82 -12.84 -4.73
C GLY A 59 2.49 -12.41 -5.38
N ALA A 60 2.24 -12.93 -6.58
CA ALA A 60 1.01 -12.70 -7.31
C ALA A 60 -0.22 -13.20 -6.53
N GLY A 61 -1.36 -12.50 -6.65
CA GLY A 61 -2.62 -12.82 -5.97
C GLY A 61 -2.70 -12.37 -4.50
N GLY A 62 -1.60 -11.90 -3.91
CA GLY A 62 -1.60 -11.31 -2.57
C GLY A 62 -2.29 -9.95 -2.52
N GLY A 63 -2.54 -9.43 -1.31
CA GLY A 63 -3.25 -8.16 -1.13
C GLY A 63 -2.60 -6.97 -1.84
N TRP A 64 -1.27 -6.88 -1.82
CA TRP A 64 -0.55 -5.81 -2.54
C TRP A 64 -0.63 -5.97 -4.06
N ASP A 65 -0.54 -7.18 -4.57
CA ASP A 65 -0.67 -7.46 -6.00
C ASP A 65 -2.08 -7.12 -6.50
N ARG A 66 -3.12 -7.56 -5.80
CA ARG A 66 -4.52 -7.21 -6.12
C ARG A 66 -4.71 -5.70 -6.14
N THR A 67 -4.21 -4.99 -5.12
CA THR A 67 -4.32 -3.52 -5.05
C THR A 67 -3.59 -2.84 -6.22
N ALA A 68 -2.36 -3.26 -6.52
CA ALA A 68 -1.58 -2.70 -7.63
C ALA A 68 -2.30 -2.93 -8.97
N ARG A 69 -2.84 -4.13 -9.20
CA ARG A 69 -3.58 -4.45 -10.44
C ARG A 69 -4.88 -3.68 -10.56
N SER A 70 -5.64 -3.51 -9.47
CA SER A 70 -6.86 -2.70 -9.47
C SER A 70 -6.58 -1.23 -9.79
N ILE A 71 -5.50 -0.65 -9.21
CA ILE A 71 -5.07 0.73 -9.53
C ILE A 71 -4.72 0.84 -11.02
N VAL A 72 -3.84 -0.03 -11.51
CA VAL A 72 -3.37 0.00 -12.91
C VAL A 72 -4.52 -0.23 -13.88
N LYS A 73 -5.41 -1.17 -13.59
CA LYS A 73 -6.60 -1.46 -14.38
C LYS A 73 -7.50 -0.23 -14.51
N VAL A 74 -7.89 0.37 -13.39
CA VAL A 74 -8.85 1.50 -13.40
C VAL A 74 -8.23 2.71 -14.08
N LEU A 75 -6.98 3.07 -13.76
CA LEU A 75 -6.30 4.20 -14.39
C LEU A 75 -6.11 3.99 -15.90
N GLY A 76 -5.79 2.77 -16.34
CA GLY A 76 -5.54 2.44 -17.74
C GLY A 76 -6.83 2.31 -18.56
N GLU A 77 -7.80 1.50 -18.11
CA GLU A 77 -9.05 1.26 -18.82
C GLU A 77 -9.90 2.53 -18.97
N ASN A 78 -9.85 3.43 -18.00
CA ASN A 78 -10.57 4.70 -18.06
C ASN A 78 -9.73 5.84 -18.68
N LYS A 79 -8.55 5.53 -19.22
CA LYS A 79 -7.65 6.50 -19.90
C LYS A 79 -7.31 7.72 -19.04
N MET A 80 -7.24 7.54 -17.72
CA MET A 80 -6.89 8.61 -16.78
C MET A 80 -5.42 9.01 -16.89
N ILE A 81 -4.58 8.14 -17.44
CA ILE A 81 -3.14 8.33 -17.64
C ILE A 81 -2.79 8.12 -19.10
N GLY A 82 -1.96 9.02 -19.65
CA GLY A 82 -1.54 8.99 -21.05
C GLY A 82 -0.43 7.97 -21.37
N GLN A 83 0.14 7.30 -20.35
CA GLN A 83 1.21 6.33 -20.50
C GLN A 83 0.76 4.94 -20.06
N SER A 84 1.41 3.90 -20.57
CA SER A 84 1.16 2.53 -20.12
C SER A 84 1.65 2.32 -18.67
N MET A 85 0.91 1.52 -17.93
CA MET A 85 1.28 1.09 -16.59
C MET A 85 1.37 -0.43 -16.52
N THR A 86 2.36 -0.94 -15.78
CA THR A 86 2.55 -2.38 -15.56
C THR A 86 2.70 -2.69 -14.08
N VAL A 87 2.30 -3.90 -13.68
CA VAL A 87 2.53 -4.40 -12.32
C VAL A 87 3.69 -5.37 -12.33
N GLU A 88 4.63 -5.18 -11.42
CA GLU A 88 5.77 -6.05 -11.17
C GLU A 88 5.69 -6.64 -9.75
N ASN A 89 5.80 -7.96 -9.61
CA ASN A 89 5.86 -8.60 -8.29
C ASN A 89 7.33 -8.78 -7.85
N LYS A 90 7.66 -8.30 -6.63
CA LYS A 90 8.98 -8.45 -6.00
C LYS A 90 8.84 -9.02 -4.59
N PRO A 91 8.60 -10.33 -4.44
CA PRO A 91 8.48 -10.95 -3.13
C PRO A 91 9.83 -11.01 -2.40
N GLY A 92 9.77 -11.09 -1.07
CA GLY A 92 10.94 -11.29 -0.22
C GLY A 92 10.83 -10.56 1.12
N GLY A 93 10.90 -11.31 2.23
CA GLY A 93 10.94 -10.80 3.59
C GLY A 93 9.78 -9.88 3.98
N GLY A 94 8.56 -10.12 3.45
CA GLY A 94 7.43 -9.21 3.70
C GLY A 94 7.65 -7.80 3.17
N GLY A 95 8.37 -7.67 2.05
CA GLY A 95 8.68 -6.40 1.39
C GLY A 95 10.03 -5.77 1.79
N THR A 96 10.76 -6.34 2.76
CA THR A 96 12.04 -5.75 3.24
C THR A 96 13.13 -5.76 2.18
N VAL A 97 13.20 -6.83 1.36
CA VAL A 97 14.16 -6.95 0.27
C VAL A 97 13.91 -5.87 -0.78
N PHE A 98 12.64 -5.69 -1.18
CA PHE A 98 12.26 -4.63 -2.10
C PHE A 98 12.57 -3.24 -1.52
N MET A 99 12.23 -2.98 -0.26
CA MET A 99 12.49 -1.67 0.37
C MET A 99 13.96 -1.30 0.39
N ALA A 100 14.86 -2.26 0.65
CA ALA A 100 16.30 -2.04 0.61
C ALA A 100 16.79 -1.66 -0.80
N GLU A 101 16.28 -2.34 -1.84
CA GLU A 101 16.57 -2.00 -3.23
C GLU A 101 16.01 -0.61 -3.59
N TYR A 102 14.73 -0.38 -3.30
CA TYR A 102 14.02 0.82 -3.70
C TYR A 102 14.59 2.10 -3.07
N ALA A 103 14.84 2.06 -1.76
CA ALA A 103 15.38 3.21 -1.03
C ALA A 103 16.82 3.58 -1.42
N THR A 104 17.56 2.65 -2.05
CA THR A 104 18.96 2.88 -2.43
C THR A 104 19.16 3.10 -3.93
N LYS A 105 18.39 2.43 -4.78
CA LYS A 105 18.60 2.44 -6.23
C LYS A 105 17.57 3.28 -7.01
N ASP A 106 16.36 3.44 -6.44
CA ASP A 106 15.26 4.11 -7.12
C ASP A 106 15.00 5.54 -6.58
N VAL A 107 15.92 6.14 -5.84
CA VAL A 107 15.83 7.55 -5.42
C VAL A 107 15.62 8.44 -6.65
N LYS A 108 14.62 9.33 -6.60
CA LYS A 108 14.20 10.20 -7.72
C LYS A 108 13.63 9.49 -8.96
N ASN A 109 13.45 8.17 -8.94
CA ASN A 109 12.85 7.46 -10.05
C ASN A 109 11.32 7.63 -10.07
N ASN A 110 10.83 8.75 -10.61
CA ASN A 110 9.40 9.09 -10.65
C ASN A 110 8.52 8.10 -11.43
N TYR A 111 9.11 7.15 -12.15
CA TYR A 111 8.41 6.15 -12.99
C TYR A 111 8.26 4.79 -12.35
N LYS A 112 8.71 4.64 -11.11
CA LYS A 112 8.55 3.42 -10.33
C LYS A 112 7.84 3.74 -9.03
N LEU A 113 6.63 3.25 -8.89
CA LEU A 113 5.79 3.36 -7.70
C LEU A 113 5.66 1.99 -7.04
N PHE A 114 5.15 1.94 -5.83
CA PHE A 114 4.83 0.67 -5.20
C PHE A 114 3.63 0.77 -4.26
N VAL A 115 2.99 -0.37 -4.02
CA VAL A 115 1.89 -0.49 -3.05
C VAL A 115 2.42 -1.08 -1.75
N SER A 116 1.95 -0.55 -0.63
CA SER A 116 2.25 -1.11 0.69
C SER A 116 1.08 -0.95 1.66
N SER A 117 1.28 -1.43 2.89
CA SER A 117 0.31 -1.47 3.98
C SER A 117 1.06 -1.48 5.33
N PRO A 118 0.46 -1.73 6.50
CA PRO A 118 1.16 -1.72 7.79
C PRO A 118 2.56 -2.38 7.84
N PRO A 119 2.88 -3.44 7.09
CA PRO A 119 4.23 -4.00 7.12
C PRO A 119 5.38 -3.03 6.81
N ILE A 120 5.15 -1.94 6.06
CA ILE A 120 6.22 -0.94 5.84
C ILE A 120 6.65 -0.24 7.14
N LEU A 121 5.72 -0.06 8.08
CA LEU A 121 5.99 0.48 9.42
C LEU A 121 6.53 -0.62 10.34
N ILE A 122 5.85 -1.75 10.40
CA ILE A 122 6.17 -2.89 11.27
C ILE A 122 7.60 -3.36 11.03
N ASN A 123 7.98 -3.62 9.77
CA ASN A 123 9.30 -4.10 9.41
C ASN A 123 10.40 -3.08 9.72
N ASN A 124 10.11 -1.79 9.68
CA ASN A 124 11.07 -0.77 10.04
C ASN A 124 11.27 -0.66 11.56
N LEU A 125 10.25 -0.94 12.37
CA LEU A 125 10.26 -0.75 13.81
C LEU A 125 10.69 -1.98 14.63
N LYS A 126 10.59 -3.19 14.08
CA LYS A 126 10.91 -4.43 14.82
C LYS A 126 12.41 -4.72 14.90
N LYS A 127 12.84 -5.43 15.96
CA LYS A 127 14.25 -5.83 16.20
C LYS A 127 14.74 -6.83 15.15
N GLU A 128 13.99 -7.92 14.94
CA GLU A 128 14.39 -9.05 14.09
C GLU A 128 13.65 -9.06 12.76
N GLY A 129 14.31 -9.52 11.70
CA GLY A 129 13.76 -9.53 10.36
C GLY A 129 13.34 -8.14 9.89
N ASN A 130 14.07 -7.11 10.37
CA ASN A 130 13.73 -5.72 10.13
C ASN A 130 14.19 -5.22 8.76
N SER A 131 13.65 -4.08 8.37
CA SER A 131 14.16 -3.22 7.32
C SER A 131 14.87 -2.02 7.91
N SER A 132 16.02 -1.65 7.36
CA SER A 132 16.68 -0.38 7.68
C SER A 132 15.94 0.81 7.10
N PHE A 133 15.05 0.56 6.13
CA PHE A 133 14.28 1.57 5.40
C PHE A 133 12.78 1.40 5.67
N GLY A 134 12.07 2.51 5.72
CA GLY A 134 10.63 2.56 5.96
C GLY A 134 9.94 3.62 5.09
N TYR A 135 8.71 3.98 5.45
CA TYR A 135 7.95 4.98 4.68
C TYR A 135 8.63 6.36 4.61
N LYS A 136 9.46 6.71 5.60
CA LYS A 136 10.26 7.97 5.62
C LYS A 136 11.35 8.02 4.54
N ASP A 137 11.67 6.88 3.95
CA ASP A 137 12.59 6.76 2.81
C ASP A 137 11.86 6.70 1.47
N THR A 138 10.61 7.14 1.44
CA THR A 138 9.72 7.17 0.28
C THR A 138 8.92 8.47 0.27
N THR A 139 8.12 8.68 -0.76
CA THR A 139 7.09 9.72 -0.81
C THR A 139 5.72 9.05 -0.75
N PRO A 140 4.97 9.14 0.37
CA PRO A 140 3.58 8.69 0.41
C PRO A 140 2.75 9.48 -0.60
N LEU A 141 2.02 8.80 -1.50
CA LEU A 141 1.21 9.46 -2.52
C LEU A 141 -0.27 9.49 -2.16
N ALA A 142 -0.82 8.34 -1.81
CA ALA A 142 -2.20 8.29 -1.29
C ALA A 142 -2.44 6.99 -0.51
N GLN A 143 -3.29 7.07 0.51
CA GLN A 143 -4.06 5.92 0.97
C GLN A 143 -5.31 5.81 0.10
N LEU A 144 -5.64 4.62 -0.34
CA LEU A 144 -6.75 4.41 -1.29
C LEU A 144 -7.87 3.57 -0.70
N THR A 145 -7.53 2.62 0.14
CA THR A 145 -8.47 1.72 0.78
C THR A 145 -8.07 1.41 2.21
N LYS A 146 -9.02 0.88 2.96
CA LYS A 146 -8.77 0.23 4.24
C LYS A 146 -9.48 -1.12 4.28
N ASP A 147 -8.97 -1.97 5.14
CA ASP A 147 -9.52 -3.20 5.61
C ASP A 147 -9.28 -3.29 7.12
N TYR A 148 -9.75 -4.31 7.79
CA TYR A 148 -9.60 -4.45 9.22
C TYR A 148 -9.19 -5.84 9.61
N GLY A 149 -8.58 -5.98 10.79
CA GLY A 149 -8.30 -7.27 11.39
C GLY A 149 -9.58 -8.00 11.72
N ALA A 150 -9.61 -9.31 11.47
CA ALA A 150 -10.69 -10.21 11.82
C ALA A 150 -10.19 -11.35 12.72
N ILE A 151 -10.98 -11.69 13.72
CA ILE A 151 -10.76 -12.85 14.59
C ILE A 151 -11.76 -13.92 14.21
N VAL A 152 -11.26 -15.07 13.80
CA VAL A 152 -12.05 -16.12 13.12
C VAL A 152 -11.83 -17.48 13.78
N VAL A 153 -12.88 -18.25 13.82
CA VAL A 153 -12.87 -19.66 14.30
C VAL A 153 -13.55 -20.57 13.29
N SER A 154 -13.34 -21.89 13.39
CA SER A 154 -14.12 -22.85 12.63
C SER A 154 -15.60 -22.81 13.05
N ALA A 155 -16.50 -23.18 12.15
CA ALA A 155 -17.95 -23.12 12.42
C ALA A 155 -18.38 -23.98 13.63
N ASP A 156 -17.68 -25.09 13.87
CA ASP A 156 -17.89 -26.03 14.98
C ASP A 156 -17.05 -25.70 16.24
N SER A 157 -16.38 -24.54 16.26
CA SER A 157 -15.56 -24.13 17.40
C SER A 157 -16.39 -23.97 18.67
N LYS A 158 -15.77 -24.32 19.80
CA LYS A 158 -16.30 -24.04 21.16
C LYS A 158 -16.40 -22.55 21.48
N PHE A 159 -15.59 -21.72 20.81
CA PHE A 159 -15.61 -20.26 21.00
C PHE A 159 -16.76 -19.65 20.21
N GLN A 160 -17.66 -18.95 20.91
CA GLN A 160 -18.86 -18.36 20.31
C GLN A 160 -18.74 -16.83 20.14
N ASP A 161 -17.88 -16.20 20.94
CA ASP A 161 -17.65 -14.75 21.01
C ASP A 161 -16.23 -14.45 21.50
N MET A 162 -15.84 -13.19 21.52
CA MET A 162 -14.53 -12.77 22.02
C MET A 162 -14.39 -12.98 23.53
N LYS A 163 -15.48 -12.89 24.27
CA LYS A 163 -15.45 -13.15 25.72
C LYS A 163 -14.95 -14.57 26.02
N SER A 164 -15.47 -15.55 25.30
CA SER A 164 -15.05 -16.97 25.50
C SER A 164 -13.58 -17.20 25.15
N VAL A 165 -13.04 -16.48 24.12
CA VAL A 165 -11.61 -16.52 23.79
C VAL A 165 -10.79 -15.85 24.89
N MET A 166 -11.20 -14.66 25.36
CA MET A 166 -10.46 -13.93 26.40
C MET A 166 -10.46 -14.66 27.73
N ASP A 167 -11.57 -15.29 28.12
CA ASP A 167 -11.66 -16.09 29.33
C ASP A 167 -10.72 -17.31 29.26
N ALA A 168 -10.64 -17.98 28.11
CA ALA A 168 -9.71 -19.08 27.90
C ALA A 168 -8.24 -18.63 27.96
N LEU A 169 -7.91 -17.49 27.34
CA LEU A 169 -6.58 -16.90 27.40
C LEU A 169 -6.19 -16.44 28.81
N LYS A 170 -7.12 -15.89 29.58
CA LYS A 170 -6.89 -15.55 31.01
C LYS A 170 -6.63 -16.77 31.87
N ALA A 171 -7.33 -17.88 31.60
CA ALA A 171 -7.15 -19.11 32.33
C ALA A 171 -5.81 -19.80 32.02
N ASP A 172 -5.45 -19.88 30.74
CA ASP A 172 -4.18 -20.47 30.30
C ASP A 172 -3.89 -20.01 28.83
N PRO A 173 -3.07 -18.98 28.64
CA PRO A 173 -2.76 -18.46 27.29
C PRO A 173 -2.16 -19.51 26.36
N ALA A 174 -1.41 -20.49 26.90
CA ALA A 174 -0.74 -21.52 26.10
C ALA A 174 -1.70 -22.55 25.49
N LYS A 175 -2.92 -22.65 26.05
CA LYS A 175 -3.95 -23.62 25.58
C LYS A 175 -4.81 -23.11 24.44
N VAL A 176 -4.68 -21.84 24.04
CA VAL A 176 -5.38 -21.29 22.87
C VAL A 176 -4.35 -21.04 21.79
N THR A 177 -4.38 -21.82 20.73
CA THR A 177 -3.49 -21.63 19.59
C THR A 177 -4.14 -20.64 18.60
N ILE A 178 -3.54 -19.46 18.46
CA ILE A 178 -3.95 -18.48 17.46
C ILE A 178 -2.97 -18.55 16.28
N ALA A 179 -3.48 -18.70 15.07
CA ALA A 179 -2.64 -18.72 13.87
C ALA A 179 -2.88 -17.48 12.99
N GLY A 180 -1.93 -17.19 12.11
CA GLY A 180 -2.03 -16.16 11.09
C GLY A 180 -1.05 -16.36 9.95
N GLY A 181 -1.27 -15.71 8.83
CA GLY A 181 -0.50 -15.83 7.61
C GLY A 181 0.72 -14.91 7.55
N SER A 182 1.25 -14.47 8.69
CA SER A 182 2.43 -13.62 8.73
C SER A 182 3.35 -13.95 9.91
N ALA A 183 4.64 -13.62 9.77
CA ALA A 183 5.66 -13.91 10.79
C ALA A 183 5.37 -13.23 12.13
N PRO A 184 5.92 -13.72 13.26
CA PRO A 184 5.83 -13.06 14.55
C PRO A 184 6.27 -11.60 14.49
N GLY A 185 5.55 -10.72 15.20
CA GLY A 185 5.74 -9.25 15.13
C GLY A 185 5.26 -8.61 13.84
N SER A 186 4.63 -9.36 12.93
CA SER A 186 4.04 -8.83 11.71
C SER A 186 2.52 -8.67 11.84
N MET A 187 1.84 -8.29 10.74
CA MET A 187 0.45 -7.82 10.74
C MET A 187 -0.53 -8.76 11.47
N ASP A 188 -0.62 -10.02 11.04
CA ASP A 188 -1.60 -10.96 11.62
C ASP A 188 -1.27 -11.30 13.08
N HIS A 189 0.03 -11.33 13.43
CA HIS A 189 0.41 -11.49 14.84
C HIS A 189 -0.07 -10.31 15.68
N LEU A 190 0.09 -9.07 15.22
CA LEU A 190 -0.40 -7.90 15.93
C LEU A 190 -1.93 -7.92 16.06
N VAL A 191 -2.65 -8.29 14.99
CA VAL A 191 -4.11 -8.50 15.05
C VAL A 191 -4.49 -9.59 16.06
N ALA A 192 -3.73 -10.68 16.12
CA ALA A 192 -3.98 -11.81 17.02
C ALA A 192 -3.86 -11.41 18.49
N VAL A 193 -2.83 -10.64 18.84
CA VAL A 193 -2.51 -10.32 20.25
C VAL A 193 -3.18 -9.03 20.74
N LEU A 194 -3.65 -8.17 19.84
CA LEU A 194 -4.26 -6.89 20.19
C LEU A 194 -5.44 -7.02 21.17
N PRO A 195 -6.40 -7.94 20.99
CA PRO A 195 -7.50 -8.11 21.93
C PRO A 195 -7.02 -8.52 23.33
N ALA A 196 -6.03 -9.41 23.41
CA ALA A 196 -5.41 -9.85 24.67
C ALA A 196 -4.70 -8.68 25.37
N PHE A 197 -3.88 -7.93 24.64
CA PHE A 197 -3.16 -6.76 25.14
C PHE A 197 -4.13 -5.69 25.70
N LYS A 198 -5.17 -5.34 24.95
CA LYS A 198 -6.19 -4.37 25.40
C LYS A 198 -7.06 -4.89 26.56
N SER A 199 -7.08 -6.19 26.78
CA SER A 199 -7.77 -6.85 27.92
C SER A 199 -6.86 -7.07 29.14
N GLY A 200 -5.62 -6.56 29.12
CA GLY A 200 -4.66 -6.68 30.23
C GLY A 200 -4.00 -8.06 30.33
N ILE A 201 -4.05 -8.88 29.28
CA ILE A 201 -3.32 -10.15 29.18
C ILE A 201 -1.97 -9.86 28.54
N ASP A 202 -0.88 -10.40 29.11
CA ASP A 202 0.46 -10.25 28.54
C ASP A 202 0.51 -10.87 27.12
N PRO A 203 0.70 -10.06 26.07
CA PRO A 203 0.65 -10.54 24.70
C PRO A 203 1.77 -11.52 24.37
N LYS A 204 2.87 -11.54 25.14
CA LYS A 204 3.99 -12.49 24.96
C LYS A 204 3.62 -13.91 25.35
N GLN A 205 2.60 -14.09 26.17
CA GLN A 205 2.12 -15.39 26.59
C GLN A 205 1.15 -16.02 25.59
N VAL A 206 0.62 -15.24 24.65
CA VAL A 206 -0.31 -15.73 23.63
C VAL A 206 0.43 -16.63 22.64
N LYS A 207 -0.01 -17.87 22.53
CA LYS A 207 0.57 -18.84 21.58
C LYS A 207 0.16 -18.50 20.16
N TYR A 208 1.07 -17.90 19.41
CA TYR A 208 0.89 -17.59 18.00
C TYR A 208 1.67 -18.55 17.11
N VAL A 209 1.03 -19.07 16.06
CA VAL A 209 1.64 -19.93 15.03
C VAL A 209 1.55 -19.23 13.69
N SER A 210 2.71 -18.94 13.10
CA SER A 210 2.79 -18.29 11.78
C SER A 210 2.77 -19.31 10.64
N TYR A 211 2.09 -18.94 9.56
CA TYR A 211 2.10 -19.62 8.26
C TYR A 211 2.58 -18.64 7.18
N ASP A 212 2.92 -19.13 5.99
CA ASP A 212 3.44 -18.29 4.90
C ASP A 212 2.35 -17.46 4.19
N GLY A 213 1.08 -17.65 4.58
CA GLY A 213 -0.04 -16.88 4.06
C GLY A 213 -1.37 -17.19 4.73
N GLY A 214 -2.35 -16.29 4.57
CA GLY A 214 -3.67 -16.42 5.18
C GLY A 214 -4.43 -17.68 4.75
N GLY A 215 -4.20 -18.18 3.52
CA GLY A 215 -4.79 -19.43 3.04
C GLY A 215 -4.30 -20.67 3.78
N GLU A 216 -3.02 -20.70 4.14
CA GLU A 216 -2.44 -21.79 4.94
C GLU A 216 -2.92 -21.72 6.38
N ALA A 217 -2.98 -20.52 6.98
CA ALA A 217 -3.55 -20.32 8.30
C ALA A 217 -5.03 -20.74 8.35
N MET A 218 -5.81 -20.42 7.32
CA MET A 218 -7.20 -20.88 7.19
C MET A 218 -7.29 -22.41 7.09
N THR A 219 -6.39 -23.04 6.33
CA THR A 219 -6.31 -24.51 6.24
C THR A 219 -5.98 -25.13 7.60
N ALA A 220 -5.06 -24.53 8.35
CA ALA A 220 -4.74 -24.96 9.72
C ALA A 220 -5.95 -24.86 10.67
N LEU A 221 -6.73 -23.78 10.58
CA LEU A 221 -7.97 -23.61 11.34
C LEU A 221 -8.98 -24.73 11.02
N LEU A 222 -9.26 -24.92 9.73
CA LEU A 222 -10.23 -25.93 9.28
C LEU A 222 -9.76 -27.37 9.55
N GLY A 223 -8.45 -27.60 9.60
CA GLY A 223 -7.81 -28.86 10.00
C GLY A 223 -7.66 -29.03 11.53
N LYS A 224 -8.18 -28.08 12.34
CA LYS A 224 -8.10 -28.09 13.81
C LYS A 224 -6.67 -28.06 14.39
N ASN A 225 -5.71 -27.54 13.60
CA ASN A 225 -4.34 -27.27 14.04
C ASN A 225 -4.20 -25.87 14.71
N ALA A 226 -5.25 -25.06 14.63
CA ALA A 226 -5.39 -23.80 15.34
C ALA A 226 -6.82 -23.68 15.88
N ASP A 227 -6.99 -23.03 17.02
CA ASP A 227 -8.30 -22.77 17.63
C ASP A 227 -8.92 -21.49 17.04
N VAL A 228 -8.09 -20.51 16.72
CA VAL A 228 -8.45 -19.16 16.25
C VAL A 228 -7.48 -18.77 15.15
N ILE A 229 -7.91 -17.98 14.18
CA ILE A 229 -6.99 -17.26 13.31
C ILE A 229 -7.24 -15.74 13.37
N ALA A 230 -6.16 -15.00 13.18
CA ALA A 230 -6.20 -13.57 12.91
C ALA A 230 -5.83 -13.33 11.45
N THR A 231 -6.63 -12.54 10.77
CA THR A 231 -6.49 -12.28 9.32
C THR A 231 -7.16 -10.95 8.95
N ASP A 232 -7.16 -10.59 7.66
CA ASP A 232 -7.92 -9.46 7.14
C ASP A 232 -9.38 -9.83 6.87
N ALA A 233 -10.32 -8.93 7.15
CA ALA A 233 -11.75 -9.13 7.00
C ALA A 233 -12.15 -9.42 5.54
N SER A 234 -11.45 -8.82 4.56
CA SER A 234 -11.72 -9.07 3.13
C SER A 234 -11.41 -10.50 2.68
N SER A 235 -10.62 -11.27 3.45
CA SER A 235 -10.23 -12.64 3.07
C SER A 235 -11.20 -13.73 3.53
N VAL A 236 -12.17 -13.41 4.40
CA VAL A 236 -13.03 -14.43 5.04
C VAL A 236 -14.31 -14.74 4.26
N GLY A 237 -14.66 -13.91 3.26
CA GLY A 237 -15.98 -13.91 2.63
C GLY A 237 -16.44 -15.26 2.06
N GLU A 238 -15.59 -15.95 1.30
CA GLU A 238 -15.93 -17.23 0.67
C GLU A 238 -16.09 -18.35 1.70
N TYR A 239 -15.27 -18.37 2.74
CA TYR A 239 -15.37 -19.36 3.82
C TYR A 239 -16.61 -19.13 4.68
N LEU A 240 -16.99 -17.86 4.90
CA LEU A 240 -18.20 -17.48 5.61
C LEU A 240 -19.46 -17.89 4.83
N LYS A 241 -19.51 -17.59 3.53
CA LYS A 241 -20.59 -18.04 2.63
C LYS A 241 -20.75 -19.57 2.61
N ALA A 242 -19.61 -20.28 2.64
CA ALA A 242 -19.61 -21.75 2.67
C ALA A 242 -19.97 -22.34 4.05
N GLY A 243 -20.23 -21.50 5.06
CA GLY A 243 -20.56 -21.96 6.41
C GLY A 243 -19.43 -22.71 7.12
N LYS A 244 -18.18 -22.54 6.69
CA LYS A 244 -17.02 -23.26 7.25
C LYS A 244 -16.41 -22.58 8.48
N ILE A 245 -16.66 -21.28 8.63
CA ILE A 245 -16.10 -20.45 9.70
C ILE A 245 -17.17 -19.59 10.36
N ARG A 246 -16.83 -19.09 11.53
CA ARG A 246 -17.48 -17.98 12.21
C ARG A 246 -16.48 -16.87 12.45
N VAL A 247 -16.85 -15.64 12.12
CA VAL A 247 -16.08 -14.45 12.47
C VAL A 247 -16.58 -13.96 13.81
N LEU A 248 -15.71 -13.97 14.82
CA LEU A 248 -16.07 -13.59 16.18
C LEU A 248 -16.10 -12.08 16.37
N ALA A 249 -15.16 -11.38 15.74
CA ALA A 249 -15.07 -9.92 15.81
C ALA A 249 -14.27 -9.35 14.64
N ILE A 250 -14.56 -8.09 14.35
CA ILE A 250 -13.73 -7.24 13.46
C ILE A 250 -13.09 -6.14 14.33
N ALA A 251 -11.84 -5.84 14.06
CA ALA A 251 -11.09 -4.77 14.71
C ALA A 251 -11.34 -3.40 14.01
N SER A 252 -12.60 -3.09 13.75
CA SER A 252 -13.07 -1.84 13.14
C SER A 252 -13.79 -0.95 14.16
N PRO A 253 -13.86 0.38 13.94
CA PRO A 253 -14.60 1.29 14.82
C PRO A 253 -16.10 1.02 14.82
N GLU A 254 -16.64 0.57 13.66
CA GLU A 254 -18.04 0.27 13.43
C GLU A 254 -18.17 -1.05 12.67
N ARG A 255 -19.37 -1.65 12.67
CA ARG A 255 -19.64 -2.87 11.89
C ARG A 255 -19.45 -2.63 10.39
N LEU A 256 -18.89 -3.64 9.73
CA LEU A 256 -18.73 -3.62 8.29
C LEU A 256 -20.07 -3.92 7.58
N GLY A 257 -20.12 -3.57 6.31
CA GLY A 257 -21.28 -3.88 5.46
C GLY A 257 -21.26 -5.30 4.87
N GLY A 258 -22.21 -5.58 3.98
CA GLY A 258 -22.25 -6.79 3.17
C GLY A 258 -22.38 -8.07 4.01
N LEU A 259 -21.51 -9.04 3.74
CA LEU A 259 -21.48 -10.33 4.42
C LEU A 259 -21.12 -10.24 5.91
N LEU A 260 -20.48 -9.18 6.32
CA LEU A 260 -19.97 -8.99 7.69
C LEU A 260 -20.86 -8.08 8.53
N LYS A 261 -22.02 -7.62 8.01
CA LYS A 261 -22.91 -6.67 8.68
C LYS A 261 -23.40 -7.09 10.08
N ASP A 262 -23.52 -8.41 10.28
CA ASP A 262 -23.98 -8.98 11.54
C ASP A 262 -22.83 -9.37 12.47
N VAL A 263 -21.58 -9.21 12.04
CA VAL A 263 -20.38 -9.49 12.86
C VAL A 263 -20.12 -8.31 13.78
N PRO A 264 -20.03 -8.51 15.11
CA PRO A 264 -19.74 -7.44 16.03
C PRO A 264 -18.29 -6.96 15.91
N THR A 265 -18.04 -5.72 16.32
CA THR A 265 -16.67 -5.21 16.49
C THR A 265 -16.08 -5.68 17.82
N LEU A 266 -14.75 -5.57 17.96
CA LEU A 266 -14.09 -5.77 19.26
C LEU A 266 -14.65 -4.81 20.32
N LYS A 267 -14.90 -3.56 19.94
CA LYS A 267 -15.43 -2.52 20.80
C LYS A 267 -16.83 -2.83 21.33
N GLU A 268 -17.74 -3.35 20.49
CA GLU A 268 -19.07 -3.79 20.90
C GLU A 268 -19.02 -4.95 21.92
N GLN A 269 -17.92 -5.70 21.93
CA GLN A 269 -17.67 -6.80 22.87
C GLN A 269 -16.81 -6.37 24.08
N GLY A 270 -16.66 -5.05 24.31
CA GLY A 270 -15.95 -4.49 25.46
C GLY A 270 -14.44 -4.44 25.35
N ILE A 271 -13.88 -4.68 24.16
CA ILE A 271 -12.45 -4.60 23.90
C ILE A 271 -12.18 -3.35 23.05
N ASP A 272 -11.64 -2.29 23.67
CA ASP A 272 -11.33 -1.04 22.99
C ASP A 272 -10.07 -1.18 22.12
N ALA A 273 -10.25 -1.81 20.96
CA ALA A 273 -9.18 -2.16 20.05
C ALA A 273 -9.62 -2.00 18.59
N GLU A 274 -8.77 -1.36 17.82
CA GLU A 274 -8.91 -1.19 16.37
C GLU A 274 -7.59 -1.55 15.68
N PHE A 275 -7.67 -2.20 14.53
CA PHE A 275 -6.51 -2.47 13.69
C PHE A 275 -6.86 -2.25 12.22
N ASN A 276 -6.43 -1.09 11.71
CA ASN A 276 -6.65 -0.67 10.33
C ASN A 276 -5.57 -1.28 9.42
N ILE A 277 -6.01 -2.03 8.42
CA ILE A 277 -5.17 -2.61 7.37
C ILE A 277 -5.32 -1.73 6.13
N TRP A 278 -4.72 -0.55 6.18
CA TRP A 278 -4.74 0.38 5.07
C TRP A 278 -3.92 -0.12 3.87
N ARG A 279 -4.28 0.33 2.66
CA ARG A 279 -3.51 0.13 1.43
C ARG A 279 -3.19 1.49 0.82
N GLY A 280 -1.91 1.72 0.59
CA GLY A 280 -1.44 2.98 0.01
C GLY A 280 -0.44 2.76 -1.12
N ILE A 281 -0.30 3.79 -1.93
CA ILE A 281 0.68 3.87 -3.01
C ILE A 281 1.75 4.90 -2.66
N PHE A 282 2.99 4.58 -3.00
CA PHE A 282 4.17 5.34 -2.65
C PHE A 282 5.02 5.60 -3.89
N GLY A 283 5.69 6.73 -3.91
CA GLY A 283 6.72 7.10 -4.85
C GLY A 283 8.12 7.05 -4.25
N PRO A 284 9.16 7.33 -5.06
CA PRO A 284 10.54 7.32 -4.62
C PRO A 284 10.82 8.43 -3.59
N LYS A 285 11.87 8.25 -2.81
CA LYS A 285 12.45 9.35 -2.03
C LYS A 285 12.85 10.47 -2.98
N GLU A 286 12.62 11.71 -2.57
CA GLU A 286 12.90 12.90 -3.38
C GLU A 286 12.18 12.91 -4.74
N MET A 287 10.92 12.47 -4.76
CA MET A 287 10.06 12.59 -5.93
C MET A 287 9.97 14.05 -6.39
N SER A 288 9.99 14.29 -7.69
CA SER A 288 9.89 15.65 -8.20
C SER A 288 8.52 16.29 -7.89
N PRO A 289 8.46 17.62 -7.64
CA PRO A 289 7.21 18.31 -7.37
C PRO A 289 6.15 18.12 -8.46
N ASP A 290 6.57 18.11 -9.73
CA ASP A 290 5.67 17.88 -10.86
C ASP A 290 5.05 16.49 -10.86
N ALA A 291 5.85 15.45 -10.55
CA ALA A 291 5.36 14.09 -10.45
C ALA A 291 4.43 13.91 -9.25
N LEU A 292 4.76 14.53 -8.11
CA LEU A 292 3.90 14.53 -6.92
C LEU A 292 2.54 15.17 -7.21
N ALA A 293 2.53 16.37 -7.77
CA ALA A 293 1.30 17.08 -8.12
C ALA A 293 0.46 16.29 -9.15
N TYR A 294 1.11 15.66 -10.12
CA TYR A 294 0.45 14.78 -11.08
C TYR A 294 -0.25 13.61 -10.38
N TRP A 295 0.46 12.91 -9.48
CA TRP A 295 -0.10 11.77 -8.78
C TRP A 295 -1.19 12.15 -7.79
N ASP A 296 -1.06 13.27 -7.07
CA ASP A 296 -2.13 13.78 -6.21
C ASP A 296 -3.44 13.98 -7.00
N ALA A 297 -3.35 14.59 -8.18
CA ALA A 297 -4.51 14.78 -9.04
C ALA A 297 -5.08 13.46 -9.57
N LYS A 298 -4.22 12.55 -10.05
CA LYS A 298 -4.65 11.28 -10.66
C LYS A 298 -5.19 10.26 -9.66
N LEU A 299 -4.62 10.22 -8.46
CA LEU A 299 -5.13 9.33 -7.40
C LEU A 299 -6.43 9.86 -6.79
N LYS A 300 -6.63 11.17 -6.78
CA LYS A 300 -7.93 11.75 -6.46
C LYS A 300 -8.98 11.41 -7.53
N GLU A 301 -8.66 11.58 -8.81
CA GLU A 301 -9.53 11.20 -9.95
C GLU A 301 -9.89 9.72 -9.88
N LEU A 302 -8.91 8.83 -9.64
CA LEU A 302 -9.13 7.40 -9.39
C LEU A 302 -10.15 7.19 -8.27
N ASN A 303 -9.89 7.78 -7.10
CA ASN A 303 -10.74 7.62 -5.92
C ASN A 303 -12.19 8.06 -6.16
N ASP A 304 -12.40 9.12 -6.93
CA ASP A 304 -13.72 9.68 -7.19
C ASP A 304 -14.49 8.93 -8.28
N SER A 305 -13.81 8.01 -8.99
CA SER A 305 -14.41 7.28 -10.10
C SER A 305 -15.37 6.17 -9.67
N GLU A 306 -16.42 5.94 -10.45
CA GLU A 306 -17.31 4.80 -10.27
C GLU A 306 -16.58 3.46 -10.50
N ALA A 307 -15.61 3.45 -11.41
CA ALA A 307 -14.79 2.28 -11.68
C ALA A 307 -14.00 1.82 -10.43
N TRP A 308 -13.46 2.77 -9.66
CA TRP A 308 -12.81 2.45 -8.39
C TRP A 308 -13.79 1.94 -7.34
N ASN A 309 -14.97 2.53 -7.24
CA ASN A 309 -16.02 2.04 -6.32
C ASN A 309 -16.41 0.58 -6.64
N LYS A 310 -16.45 0.19 -7.92
CA LYS A 310 -16.67 -1.21 -8.33
C LYS A 310 -15.54 -2.13 -7.91
N GLU A 311 -14.28 -1.69 -8.05
CA GLU A 311 -13.11 -2.45 -7.57
C GLU A 311 -13.12 -2.63 -6.04
N LEU A 312 -13.47 -1.58 -5.29
CA LEU A 312 -13.64 -1.67 -3.83
C LEU A 312 -14.66 -2.74 -3.44
N GLN A 313 -15.84 -2.71 -4.07
CA GLN A 313 -16.91 -3.70 -3.82
C GLN A 313 -16.49 -5.13 -4.20
N ALA A 314 -15.86 -5.31 -5.37
CA ALA A 314 -15.40 -6.61 -5.85
C ALA A 314 -14.34 -7.24 -4.92
N ASN A 315 -13.53 -6.43 -4.28
CA ASN A 315 -12.48 -6.86 -3.35
C ASN A 315 -12.90 -6.80 -1.87
N THR A 316 -14.12 -6.39 -1.56
CA THR A 316 -14.61 -6.18 -0.17
C THR A 316 -13.71 -5.20 0.61
N TRP A 317 -13.19 -4.18 -0.07
CA TRP A 317 -12.43 -3.11 0.56
C TRP A 317 -13.33 -1.92 0.88
N GLU A 318 -13.02 -1.23 1.96
CA GLU A 318 -13.65 0.04 2.27
C GLU A 318 -12.87 1.21 1.66
N LYS A 319 -13.63 2.20 1.21
CA LYS A 319 -13.06 3.44 0.70
C LYS A 319 -12.49 4.26 1.85
N ASP A 320 -11.21 4.62 1.77
CA ASP A 320 -10.58 5.52 2.72
C ASP A 320 -9.44 6.29 2.04
N TYR A 321 -9.83 7.33 1.32
CA TYR A 321 -8.88 8.16 0.59
C TYR A 321 -8.23 9.19 1.51
N LYS A 322 -6.90 9.22 1.44
CA LYS A 322 -6.08 10.31 1.97
C LYS A 322 -5.11 10.74 0.88
N ASN A 323 -5.02 12.05 0.61
CA ASN A 323 -3.99 12.61 -0.27
C ASN A 323 -2.60 12.44 0.34
N SER A 324 -1.56 12.85 -0.37
CA SER A 324 -0.16 12.68 0.06
C SER A 324 0.10 13.26 1.46
N SER A 325 -0.37 14.48 1.75
CA SER A 325 -0.17 15.15 3.05
C SER A 325 -0.89 14.43 4.18
N ASP A 326 -2.17 14.13 3.99
CA ASP A 326 -3.01 13.47 5.00
C ASP A 326 -2.55 12.03 5.23
N PHE A 327 -2.12 11.35 4.18
CA PHE A 327 -1.57 10.00 4.29
C PHE A 327 -0.26 9.98 5.07
N LYS A 328 0.63 10.96 4.84
CA LYS A 328 1.84 11.09 5.65
C LYS A 328 1.53 11.29 7.13
N ALA A 329 0.60 12.21 7.46
CA ALA A 329 0.18 12.46 8.84
C ALA A 329 -0.42 11.20 9.49
N PHE A 330 -1.22 10.45 8.74
CA PHE A 330 -1.76 9.16 9.19
C PHE A 330 -0.67 8.13 9.46
N LEU A 331 0.35 8.03 8.60
CA LEU A 331 1.48 7.12 8.81
C LEU A 331 2.27 7.46 10.07
N ASP A 332 2.47 8.76 10.36
CA ASP A 332 3.13 9.22 11.59
C ASP A 332 2.35 8.77 12.86
N GLN A 333 1.01 8.79 12.82
CA GLN A 333 0.16 8.29 13.92
C GLN A 333 0.21 6.76 14.04
N GLN A 334 0.14 6.05 12.91
CA GLN A 334 0.22 4.58 12.89
C GLN A 334 1.57 4.06 13.37
N GLU A 335 2.66 4.77 13.09
CA GLU A 335 4.00 4.43 13.59
C GLU A 335 4.01 4.36 15.12
N SER A 336 3.38 5.32 15.79
CA SER A 336 3.30 5.36 17.26
C SER A 336 2.54 4.17 17.84
N LEU A 337 1.38 3.84 17.28
CA LEU A 337 0.58 2.69 17.71
C LEU A 337 1.34 1.36 17.52
N ILE A 338 1.92 1.17 16.35
CA ILE A 338 2.67 -0.06 16.05
C ILE A 338 3.89 -0.20 16.97
N LYS A 339 4.59 0.91 17.25
CA LYS A 339 5.72 0.92 18.18
C LYS A 339 5.29 0.53 19.59
N GLU A 340 4.14 1.03 20.09
CA GLU A 340 3.58 0.63 21.38
C GLU A 340 3.34 -0.88 21.44
N MET A 341 2.69 -1.44 20.43
CA MET A 341 2.40 -2.89 20.39
C MET A 341 3.68 -3.74 20.32
N LEU A 342 4.64 -3.36 19.48
CA LEU A 342 5.92 -4.06 19.37
C LEU A 342 6.73 -3.95 20.65
N THR A 343 6.64 -2.83 21.37
CA THR A 343 7.28 -2.67 22.70
C THR A 343 6.66 -3.60 23.72
N ALA A 344 5.34 -3.73 23.77
CA ALA A 344 4.63 -4.65 24.65
C ALA A 344 4.99 -6.13 24.39
N LEU A 345 5.34 -6.46 23.14
CA LEU A 345 5.83 -7.78 22.74
C LEU A 345 7.35 -7.99 22.97
N ASP A 346 8.08 -6.96 23.41
CA ASP A 346 9.56 -6.92 23.43
C ASP A 346 10.18 -7.14 22.04
N MET A 347 9.50 -6.69 20.99
CA MET A 347 9.91 -6.82 19.59
C MET A 347 10.28 -5.47 18.93
N ALA A 348 10.15 -4.34 19.61
CA ALA A 348 10.55 -3.02 19.11
C ALA A 348 12.07 -2.84 19.13
N LYS A 349 12.61 -2.08 18.13
CA LYS A 349 13.99 -1.57 18.16
C LYS A 349 14.24 -0.67 19.36
#